data_18a070cea3807b28d1f2b71544c8b503
#
_entry.id   18a070cea3807b28d1f2b71544c8b503
#
_cell.length_a   1.000
_cell.length_b   1.000
_cell.length_c   1.000
_cell.angle_alpha   90.00
_cell.angle_beta   90.00
_cell.angle_gamma   90.00
#
_symmetry.space_group_name_H-M   'P 1'
#
loop_
_entity.id
_entity.type
_entity.pdbx_description
1 polymer ?
#
loop_
_entity_poly.entity_id
_entity_poly.type
_entity_poly.pdbx_seq_one_letter_code
_entity_poly.pdbx_strand_id
1 'polypeptide(L)'
;MAGEVPQGAMVTIVESGVHPLLKAASDAAKEAKDNLKGSKAAGVIVFDCICRQIILGDDYIKEAQTISEILDNTPTIGFSTYGEIAKTAGKLNGFHNGTVVVCALPE
;
A
#
# COMPACT_ATOMS: atom_id res chain seq x y z
N MET A 1 -12.88 -6.25 -11.57
CA MET A 1 -12.42 -4.90 -11.22
C MET A 1 -13.40 -4.28 -10.24
N ALA A 2 -12.88 -3.65 -9.21
CA ALA A 2 -13.70 -2.94 -8.23
C ALA A 2 -13.66 -1.44 -8.56
N GLY A 3 -14.27 -1.04 -9.65
CA GLY A 3 -14.29 0.35 -10.09
C GLY A 3 -14.92 0.47 -11.47
N GLU A 4 -15.28 1.69 -11.84
CA GLU A 4 -15.88 2.00 -13.11
C GLU A 4 -14.81 2.24 -14.17
N VAL A 5 -14.98 1.68 -15.36
CA VAL A 5 -14.11 1.93 -16.51
C VAL A 5 -14.95 2.62 -17.56
N PRO A 6 -14.66 3.89 -17.90
CA PRO A 6 -15.39 4.59 -18.94
C PRO A 6 -15.34 3.86 -20.28
N GLN A 7 -16.43 3.89 -21.03
CA GLN A 7 -16.47 3.34 -22.38
C GLN A 7 -15.42 4.06 -23.26
N GLY A 8 -14.64 3.26 -23.99
CA GLY A 8 -13.57 3.77 -24.86
C GLY A 8 -12.25 4.06 -24.13
N ALA A 9 -12.15 3.80 -22.82
CA ALA A 9 -10.90 3.93 -22.11
C ALA A 9 -9.87 2.92 -22.59
N MET A 10 -8.63 3.36 -22.74
CA MET A 10 -7.50 2.47 -22.99
C MET A 10 -7.15 1.76 -21.68
N VAL A 11 -7.12 0.43 -21.69
CA VAL A 11 -6.78 -0.39 -20.53
C VAL A 11 -5.57 -1.26 -20.83
N THR A 12 -4.75 -1.47 -19.82
CA THR A 12 -3.64 -2.43 -19.88
C THR A 12 -3.98 -3.60 -18.95
N ILE A 13 -3.92 -4.80 -19.50
CA ILE A 13 -4.05 -6.02 -18.69
C ILE A 13 -2.69 -6.26 -18.01
N VAL A 14 -2.72 -6.37 -16.69
CA VAL A 14 -1.52 -6.64 -15.89
C VAL A 14 -1.73 -7.93 -15.09
N GLU A 15 -0.66 -8.67 -14.92
CA GLU A 15 -0.61 -9.82 -14.03
C GLU A 15 -0.02 -9.39 -12.69
N SER A 16 -0.54 -9.94 -11.61
CA SER A 16 -0.04 -9.70 -10.27
C SER A 16 0.20 -11.03 -9.55
N GLY A 17 1.22 -11.05 -8.70
CA GLY A 17 1.58 -12.21 -7.89
C GLY A 17 2.15 -11.80 -6.55
N VAL A 18 2.48 -12.77 -5.70
CA VAL A 18 2.96 -12.56 -4.33
C VAL A 18 4.18 -11.64 -4.30
N HIS A 19 5.22 -11.95 -5.09
CA HIS A 19 6.46 -11.18 -5.06
C HIS A 19 6.30 -9.69 -5.48
N PRO A 20 5.64 -9.36 -6.60
CA PRO A 20 5.36 -7.96 -6.94
C PRO A 20 4.55 -7.22 -5.89
N LEU A 21 3.59 -7.88 -5.24
CA LEU A 21 2.79 -7.26 -4.18
C LEU A 21 3.65 -6.93 -2.96
N LEU A 22 4.43 -7.89 -2.45
CA LEU A 22 5.33 -7.65 -1.32
C LEU A 22 6.36 -6.56 -1.61
N LYS A 23 6.89 -6.53 -2.85
CA LYS A 23 7.76 -5.44 -3.29
C LYS A 23 7.06 -4.08 -3.25
N ALA A 24 5.83 -3.99 -3.74
CA ALA A 24 5.05 -2.75 -3.71
C ALA A 24 4.79 -2.26 -2.29
N ALA A 25 4.52 -3.16 -1.34
CA ALA A 25 4.38 -2.83 0.08
C ALA A 25 5.69 -2.28 0.68
N SER A 26 6.81 -2.92 0.35
CA SER A 26 8.14 -2.43 0.72
C SER A 26 8.41 -1.02 0.19
N ASP A 27 8.10 -0.78 -1.09
CA ASP A 27 8.33 0.50 -1.72
C ASP A 27 7.42 1.60 -1.10
N ALA A 28 6.16 1.29 -0.80
CA ALA A 28 5.24 2.20 -0.12
C ALA A 28 5.70 2.56 1.31
N ALA A 29 6.17 1.57 2.07
CA ALA A 29 6.71 1.80 3.41
C ALA A 29 7.98 2.66 3.40
N LYS A 30 8.88 2.44 2.43
CA LYS A 30 10.07 3.27 2.23
C LYS A 30 9.71 4.71 1.88
N GLU A 31 8.79 4.92 0.94
CA GLU A 31 8.31 6.25 0.59
C GLU A 31 7.69 6.98 1.80
N ALA A 32 6.89 6.27 2.61
CA ALA A 32 6.33 6.82 3.84
C ALA A 32 7.43 7.22 4.84
N LYS A 33 8.47 6.38 5.00
CA LYS A 33 9.63 6.67 5.85
C LYS A 33 10.42 7.88 5.35
N ASP A 34 10.68 7.96 4.06
CA ASP A 34 11.42 9.07 3.44
C ASP A 34 10.67 10.39 3.59
N ASN A 35 9.33 10.36 3.52
CA ASN A 35 8.47 11.52 3.71
C ASN A 35 8.51 12.09 5.16
N LEU A 36 8.97 11.32 6.13
CA LEU A 36 9.21 11.81 7.50
C LEU A 36 10.45 12.73 7.58
N LYS A 37 11.27 12.79 6.53
CA LYS A 37 12.44 13.69 6.42
C LYS A 37 13.41 13.59 7.62
N GLY A 38 13.61 12.37 8.11
CA GLY A 38 14.48 12.08 9.25
C GLY A 38 13.81 12.13 10.62
N SER A 39 12.55 12.53 10.72
CA SER A 39 11.76 12.38 11.95
C SER A 39 11.43 10.89 12.18
N LYS A 40 11.22 10.53 13.43
CA LYS A 40 10.69 9.19 13.75
C LYS A 40 9.19 9.15 13.52
N ALA A 41 8.67 7.98 13.23
CA ALA A 41 7.24 7.74 13.21
C ALA A 41 6.73 7.48 14.64
N ALA A 42 5.68 8.18 15.05
CA ALA A 42 4.94 7.91 16.29
C ALA A 42 3.94 6.76 16.13
N GLY A 43 3.44 6.58 14.92
CA GLY A 43 2.49 5.53 14.57
C GLY A 43 2.36 5.37 13.06
N VAL A 44 1.80 4.23 12.64
CA VAL A 44 1.56 3.91 11.23
C VAL A 44 0.13 3.43 11.05
N ILE A 45 -0.54 3.93 10.02
CA ILE A 45 -1.84 3.44 9.58
C ILE A 45 -1.69 2.84 8.18
N VAL A 46 -2.20 1.63 7.99
CA VAL A 46 -2.16 0.92 6.70
C VAL A 46 -3.57 0.70 6.19
N PHE A 47 -3.84 1.16 4.97
CA PHE A 47 -5.06 0.88 4.22
C PHE A 47 -4.70 -0.12 3.13
N ASP A 48 -5.22 -1.32 3.25
CA ASP A 48 -4.81 -2.43 2.40
C ASP A 48 -6.00 -3.01 1.61
N CYS A 49 -5.90 -3.01 0.30
CA CYS A 49 -6.97 -3.51 -0.54
C CYS A 49 -7.23 -5.00 -0.29
N ILE A 50 -8.48 -5.38 -0.09
CA ILE A 50 -8.89 -6.77 0.09
C ILE A 50 -8.41 -7.69 -1.06
N CYS A 51 -8.25 -7.14 -2.27
CA CYS A 51 -7.70 -7.89 -3.40
C CYS A 51 -6.30 -8.41 -3.13
N ARG A 52 -5.48 -7.67 -2.38
CA ARG A 52 -4.12 -8.07 -2.01
C ARG A 52 -4.15 -9.23 -1.04
N GLN A 53 -5.01 -9.19 -0.04
CA GLN A 53 -5.19 -10.29 0.90
C GLN A 53 -5.60 -11.58 0.18
N ILE A 54 -6.49 -11.51 -0.81
CA ILE A 54 -6.93 -12.66 -1.60
C ILE A 54 -5.77 -13.25 -2.42
N ILE A 55 -4.95 -12.39 -3.06
CA ILE A 55 -3.83 -12.84 -3.89
C ILE A 55 -2.68 -13.38 -3.03
N LEU A 56 -2.38 -12.72 -1.92
CA LEU A 56 -1.28 -13.11 -1.02
C LEU A 56 -1.60 -14.38 -0.23
N GLY A 57 -2.87 -14.63 0.11
CA GLY A 57 -3.26 -15.80 0.88
C GLY A 57 -2.47 -15.92 2.19
N ASP A 58 -1.76 -17.03 2.38
CA ASP A 58 -0.94 -17.29 3.56
C ASP A 58 0.27 -16.33 3.68
N ASP A 59 0.69 -15.73 2.58
CA ASP A 59 1.78 -14.74 2.57
C ASP A 59 1.33 -13.32 2.99
N TYR A 60 0.04 -13.11 3.26
CA TYR A 60 -0.49 -11.80 3.66
C TYR A 60 0.18 -11.24 4.92
N ILE A 61 0.52 -12.09 5.88
CA ILE A 61 1.24 -11.68 7.09
C ILE A 61 2.62 -11.09 6.78
N LYS A 62 3.27 -11.54 5.72
CA LYS A 62 4.58 -11.04 5.30
C LYS A 62 4.52 -9.59 4.83
N GLU A 63 3.39 -9.16 4.30
CA GLU A 63 3.18 -7.76 3.92
C GLU A 63 3.22 -6.85 5.14
N ALA A 64 2.45 -7.16 6.16
CA ALA A 64 2.42 -6.42 7.42
C ALA A 64 3.80 -6.42 8.11
N GLN A 65 4.48 -7.56 8.12
CA GLN A 65 5.85 -7.68 8.65
C GLN A 65 6.83 -6.79 7.90
N THR A 66 6.80 -6.81 6.58
CA THR A 66 7.67 -5.98 5.72
C THR A 66 7.48 -4.48 6.01
N ILE A 67 6.22 -4.03 6.11
CA ILE A 67 5.91 -2.63 6.43
C ILE A 67 6.43 -2.26 7.82
N SER A 68 6.18 -3.12 8.82
CA SER A 68 6.61 -2.89 10.20
C SER A 68 8.12 -2.79 10.32
N GLU A 69 8.87 -3.72 9.72
CA GLU A 69 10.33 -3.74 9.75
C GLU A 69 10.95 -2.48 9.12
N ILE A 70 10.42 -2.02 7.99
CA ILE A 70 10.92 -0.82 7.30
C ILE A 70 10.69 0.43 8.15
N LEU A 71 9.59 0.47 8.90
CA LEU A 71 9.22 1.58 9.79
C LEU A 71 9.71 1.37 11.24
N ASP A 72 10.80 0.63 11.40
CA ASP A 72 11.51 0.44 12.67
C ASP A 72 10.64 -0.16 13.78
N ASN A 73 9.70 -1.04 13.41
CA ASN A 73 8.71 -1.66 14.30
C ASN A 73 7.84 -0.63 15.07
N THR A 74 7.60 0.51 14.46
CA THR A 74 6.68 1.52 14.99
C THR A 74 5.27 0.91 15.16
N PRO A 75 4.53 1.28 16.23
CA PRO A 75 3.16 0.82 16.42
C PRO A 75 2.31 1.01 15.17
N THR A 76 1.79 -0.08 14.62
CA THR A 76 1.08 -0.10 13.35
C THR A 76 -0.31 -0.67 13.51
N ILE A 77 -1.30 0.00 12.94
CA ILE A 77 -2.66 -0.50 12.77
C ILE A 77 -3.00 -0.50 11.28
N GLY A 78 -3.72 -1.52 10.83
CA GLY A 78 -4.19 -1.60 9.45
C GLY A 78 -5.51 -2.32 9.34
N PHE A 79 -6.18 -2.15 8.22
CA PHE A 79 -7.44 -2.83 7.92
C PHE A 79 -7.63 -2.95 6.40
N SER A 80 -8.43 -3.95 6.01
CA SER A 80 -8.76 -4.18 4.60
C SER A 80 -9.77 -3.17 4.09
N THR A 81 -9.55 -2.70 2.87
CA THR A 81 -10.38 -1.69 2.19
C THR A 81 -10.84 -2.19 0.82
N TYR A 82 -11.89 -1.58 0.28
CA TYR A 82 -12.40 -1.84 -1.07
C TYR A 82 -11.94 -0.82 -2.11
N GLY A 83 -11.16 0.15 -1.69
CA GLY A 83 -10.55 1.18 -2.53
C GLY A 83 -9.73 2.12 -1.67
N GLU A 84 -8.63 2.59 -2.21
CA GLU A 84 -7.64 3.38 -1.51
C GLU A 84 -7.47 4.74 -2.19
N ILE A 85 -7.24 5.76 -1.39
CA ILE A 85 -6.90 7.10 -1.87
C ILE A 85 -5.50 7.44 -1.36
N ALA A 86 -4.61 7.73 -2.28
CA ALA A 86 -3.25 8.12 -1.95
C ALA A 86 -2.75 9.27 -2.83
N LYS A 87 -1.82 10.03 -2.28
CA LYS A 87 -1.02 11.00 -3.00
C LYS A 87 0.44 10.56 -2.92
N THR A 88 1.01 10.25 -4.07
CA THR A 88 2.42 9.88 -4.20
C THR A 88 3.18 10.92 -5.00
N ALA A 89 4.47 11.10 -4.74
CA ALA A 89 5.29 12.06 -5.45
C ALA A 89 5.39 11.69 -6.96
N GLY A 90 4.88 12.57 -7.83
CA GLY A 90 5.07 12.46 -9.28
C GLY A 90 4.26 11.37 -10.00
N LYS A 91 3.27 10.75 -9.34
CA LYS A 91 2.42 9.69 -9.92
C LYS A 91 0.94 10.03 -9.86
N LEU A 92 0.12 9.16 -10.45
CA LEU A 92 -1.34 9.27 -10.43
C LEU A 92 -1.85 9.36 -8.97
N ASN A 93 -2.38 10.52 -8.64
CA ASN A 93 -3.05 10.76 -7.38
C ASN A 93 -4.54 10.46 -7.55
N GLY A 94 -5.17 9.92 -6.54
CA GLY A 94 -6.61 9.68 -6.54
C GLY A 94 -7.00 8.33 -5.98
N PHE A 95 -8.06 7.79 -6.56
CA PHE A 95 -8.65 6.51 -6.16
C PHE A 95 -7.95 5.35 -6.87
N HIS A 96 -7.57 4.35 -6.09
CA HIS A 96 -6.87 3.16 -6.55
C HIS A 96 -7.56 1.89 -6.05
N ASN A 97 -7.31 0.78 -6.77
CA ASN A 97 -7.68 -0.58 -6.35
C ASN A 97 -6.46 -1.48 -6.41
N GLY A 98 -6.42 -2.49 -5.55
CA GLY A 98 -5.30 -3.44 -5.48
C GLY A 98 -4.03 -2.84 -4.89
N THR A 99 -4.15 -1.72 -4.20
CA THR A 99 -3.02 -0.98 -3.62
C THR A 99 -2.88 -1.20 -2.12
N VAL A 100 -1.75 -0.82 -1.58
CA VAL A 100 -1.52 -0.63 -0.16
C VAL A 100 -1.06 0.81 0.07
N VAL A 101 -1.71 1.50 0.99
CA VAL A 101 -1.38 2.87 1.38
C VAL A 101 -0.82 2.85 2.79
N VAL A 102 0.38 3.37 2.94
CA VAL A 102 1.08 3.45 4.23
C VAL A 102 1.15 4.91 4.66
N CYS A 103 0.54 5.22 5.79
CA CYS A 103 0.54 6.56 6.37
C CYS A 103 1.37 6.54 7.66
N ALA A 104 2.57 7.13 7.63
CA ALA A 104 3.42 7.30 8.79
C ALA A 104 3.14 8.67 9.43
N LEU A 105 2.85 8.66 10.72
CA LEU A 105 2.59 9.86 11.52
C LEU A 105 3.88 10.27 12.22
N PRO A 106 4.40 11.49 12.02
CA PRO A 106 5.61 11.94 12.70
C PRO A 106 5.38 12.14 14.20
N GLU A 107 6.45 11.99 14.98
CA GLU A 107 6.48 12.40 16.41
C GLU A 107 6.30 13.91 16.57
#